data_deaa17aae6966d575ba8f4dfdbb0522f
#
_entry.id   deaa17aae6966d575ba8f4dfdbb0522f
#
_cell.length_a   1.000
_cell.length_b   1.000
_cell.length_c   1.000
_cell.angle_alpha   90.00
_cell.angle_beta   90.00
_cell.angle_gamma   90.00
#
_symmetry.space_group_name_H-M   'P 1'
#
loop_
_entity.id
_entity.type
_entity.pdbx_description
1 polymer ?
#
loop_
_entity_poly.entity_id
_entity_poly.type
_entity_poly.pdbx_seq_one_letter_code
_entity_poly.pdbx_strand_id
1 'polypeptide(L)'
;IPVSLVITLLCFSLAGISINIISLSGLILGVGMIVDNSIIVIDNILQKQRGGAQLEKAVCKGTASVFAPMLSSVLTTCSVFIPLIFIGGMAGTLFFDQSMGITIALFSSLAVSVLVLPVYFYVLHVRQHKAQNVEQQTMMQPSKLHHIIYGYYDRMHAWTFAHLHLCLGLSLLAIPGLVLVFWVSDKRQMPAMNASDGIMYVDWNANISVEENDRRMGEVLRLCDDQTQTYTSMVGSQDFMLFHTREISSSEALAYLKGKNEEQYEECQKRLQACISQR
;
A
#
# COMPACT_ATOMS: atom_id res chain seq x y z
N ILE A 1 2.44 -2.05 20.14
CA ILE A 1 2.84 -1.42 18.85
C ILE A 1 4.25 -1.87 18.46
N PRO A 2 5.36 -1.63 19.22
CA PRO A 2 6.70 -2.04 18.78
C PRO A 2 6.80 -3.54 18.47
N VAL A 3 6.18 -4.39 19.28
CA VAL A 3 6.20 -5.85 19.07
C VAL A 3 5.51 -6.24 17.76
N SER A 4 4.35 -5.65 17.45
CA SER A 4 3.65 -5.93 16.21
C SER A 4 4.43 -5.46 14.98
N LEU A 5 5.13 -4.32 15.06
CA LEU A 5 6.00 -3.84 13.99
C LEU A 5 7.16 -4.78 13.73
N VAL A 6 7.84 -5.24 14.78
CA VAL A 6 8.95 -6.20 14.66
C VAL A 6 8.47 -7.51 14.03
N ILE A 7 7.31 -8.02 14.47
CA ILE A 7 6.71 -9.23 13.89
C ILE A 7 6.34 -9.00 12.40
N THR A 8 5.79 -7.84 12.07
CA THR A 8 5.46 -7.50 10.67
C THR A 8 6.70 -7.48 9.78
N LEU A 9 7.79 -6.85 10.24
CA LEU A 9 9.06 -6.82 9.49
C LEU A 9 9.67 -8.22 9.35
N LEU A 10 9.56 -9.06 10.39
CA LEU A 10 9.96 -10.45 10.33
C LEU A 10 9.15 -11.22 9.27
N CYS A 11 7.83 -11.03 9.26
CA CYS A 11 6.95 -11.63 8.25
C CYS A 11 7.27 -11.15 6.82
N PHE A 12 7.65 -9.88 6.63
CA PHE A 12 8.12 -9.38 5.33
C PHE A 12 9.34 -10.15 4.85
N SER A 13 10.32 -10.31 5.74
CA SER A 13 11.55 -11.08 5.43
C SER A 13 11.23 -12.53 5.06
N LEU A 14 10.33 -13.19 5.79
CA LEU A 14 9.91 -14.56 5.51
C LEU A 14 9.09 -14.70 4.22
N ALA A 15 8.29 -13.69 3.88
CA ALA A 15 7.48 -13.66 2.66
C ALA A 15 8.28 -13.22 1.42
N GLY A 16 9.55 -12.87 1.57
CA GLY A 16 10.38 -12.38 0.46
C GLY A 16 9.98 -11.00 -0.05
N ILE A 17 9.24 -10.22 0.75
CA ILE A 17 8.85 -8.85 0.39
C ILE A 17 10.03 -7.92 0.61
N SER A 18 10.41 -7.19 -0.43
CA SER A 18 11.50 -6.22 -0.35
C SER A 18 11.10 -5.03 0.54
N ILE A 19 12.02 -4.62 1.44
CA ILE A 19 11.84 -3.41 2.25
C ILE A 19 12.21 -2.21 1.38
N ASN A 20 11.20 -1.60 0.77
CA ASN A 20 11.32 -0.42 -0.07
C ASN A 20 10.38 0.69 0.41
N ILE A 21 10.44 1.87 -0.19
CA ILE A 21 9.59 3.03 0.19
C ILE A 21 8.11 2.67 0.08
N ILE A 22 7.74 1.80 -0.85
CA ILE A 22 6.34 1.43 -1.14
C ILE A 22 5.82 0.46 -0.08
N SER A 23 6.57 -0.60 0.24
CA SER A 23 6.20 -1.54 1.30
C SER A 23 6.18 -0.86 2.67
N LEU A 24 7.13 0.08 2.93
CA LEU A 24 7.13 0.89 4.15
C LEU A 24 5.94 1.86 4.19
N SER A 25 5.50 2.43 3.07
CA SER A 25 4.29 3.25 3.04
C SER A 25 3.04 2.45 3.44
N GLY A 26 2.94 1.19 2.98
CA GLY A 26 1.93 0.25 3.42
C GLY A 26 2.00 -0.02 4.93
N LEU A 27 3.20 -0.22 5.45
CA LEU A 27 3.42 -0.40 6.88
C LEU A 27 2.98 0.83 7.70
N ILE A 28 3.31 2.04 7.25
CA ILE A 28 2.91 3.30 7.91
C ILE A 28 1.38 3.43 7.96
N LEU A 29 0.68 3.14 6.85
CA LEU A 29 -0.78 3.10 6.84
C LEU A 29 -1.32 2.02 7.80
N GLY A 30 -0.68 0.86 7.84
CA GLY A 30 -1.02 -0.23 8.76
C GLY A 30 -0.84 0.15 10.23
N VAL A 31 0.16 0.97 10.57
CA VAL A 31 0.43 1.37 11.98
C VAL A 31 -0.77 2.04 12.64
N GLY A 32 -1.47 2.91 11.93
CA GLY A 32 -2.70 3.53 12.45
C GLY A 32 -3.74 2.48 12.86
N MET A 33 -3.98 1.51 11.99
CA MET A 33 -4.95 0.43 12.23
C MET A 33 -4.46 -0.60 13.26
N ILE A 34 -3.13 -0.77 13.43
CA ILE A 34 -2.51 -1.61 14.46
C ILE A 34 -2.88 -1.11 15.86
N VAL A 35 -2.86 0.20 16.05
CA VAL A 35 -3.17 0.83 17.35
C VAL A 35 -4.62 0.57 17.75
N ASP A 36 -5.55 0.66 16.81
CA ASP A 36 -6.99 0.49 17.06
C ASP A 36 -7.31 -0.89 17.63
N ASN A 37 -6.72 -1.95 17.07
CA ASN A 37 -6.90 -3.31 17.59
C ASN A 37 -6.48 -3.44 19.05
N SER A 38 -5.37 -2.83 19.42
CA SER A 38 -4.85 -2.86 20.80
C SER A 38 -5.75 -2.08 21.77
N ILE A 39 -6.27 -0.93 21.34
CA ILE A 39 -7.18 -0.09 22.15
C ILE A 39 -8.48 -0.84 22.43
N ILE A 40 -9.09 -1.47 21.41
CA ILE A 40 -10.34 -2.21 21.55
C ILE A 40 -10.21 -3.35 22.59
N VAL A 41 -9.12 -4.11 22.56
CA VAL A 41 -8.87 -5.20 23.49
C VAL A 41 -8.73 -4.66 24.93
N ILE A 42 -7.89 -3.63 25.12
CA ILE A 42 -7.67 -3.05 26.46
C ILE A 42 -8.97 -2.46 27.02
N ASP A 43 -9.70 -1.68 26.22
CA ASP A 43 -10.93 -1.04 26.68
C ASP A 43 -11.98 -2.07 27.10
N ASN A 44 -12.12 -3.15 26.33
CA ASN A 44 -13.07 -4.20 26.67
C ASN A 44 -12.65 -5.00 27.92
N ILE A 45 -11.36 -5.26 28.13
CA ILE A 45 -10.84 -5.86 29.37
C ILE A 45 -11.17 -4.95 30.56
N LEU A 46 -10.88 -3.64 30.45
CA LEU A 46 -11.18 -2.67 31.50
C LEU A 46 -12.69 -2.55 31.77
N GLN A 47 -13.52 -2.59 30.75
CA GLN A 47 -14.97 -2.57 30.90
C GLN A 47 -15.48 -3.79 31.69
N LYS A 48 -14.96 -4.99 31.39
CA LYS A 48 -15.30 -6.22 32.14
C LYS A 48 -14.82 -6.16 33.58
N GLN A 49 -13.63 -5.60 33.80
CA GLN A 49 -13.07 -5.42 35.15
C GLN A 49 -13.91 -4.43 35.98
N ARG A 50 -14.32 -3.29 35.39
CA ARG A 50 -15.23 -2.31 36.01
C ARG A 50 -16.60 -2.92 36.32
N GLY A 51 -17.05 -3.89 35.55
CA GLY A 51 -18.27 -4.67 35.81
C GLY A 51 -18.14 -5.70 36.95
N GLY A 52 -17.05 -5.70 37.73
CA GLY A 52 -16.85 -6.57 38.89
C GLY A 52 -16.26 -7.94 38.58
N ALA A 53 -15.82 -8.21 37.37
CA ALA A 53 -15.17 -9.48 37.03
C ALA A 53 -13.76 -9.55 37.63
N GLN A 54 -13.38 -10.73 38.14
CA GLN A 54 -11.99 -11.00 38.53
C GLN A 54 -11.05 -10.78 37.36
N LEU A 55 -9.82 -10.28 37.63
CA LEU A 55 -8.84 -9.88 36.60
C LEU A 55 -8.65 -10.97 35.52
N GLU A 56 -8.43 -12.21 35.91
CA GLU A 56 -8.25 -13.33 34.97
C GLU A 56 -9.47 -13.54 34.07
N LYS A 57 -10.67 -13.55 34.66
CA LYS A 57 -11.93 -13.67 33.89
C LYS A 57 -12.21 -12.46 33.05
N ALA A 58 -11.84 -11.26 33.50
CA ALA A 58 -11.98 -10.03 32.73
C ALA A 58 -11.08 -10.04 31.47
N VAL A 59 -9.82 -10.48 31.63
CA VAL A 59 -8.87 -10.60 30.50
C VAL A 59 -9.35 -11.65 29.52
N CYS A 60 -9.68 -12.87 29.92
CA CYS A 60 -10.11 -13.92 29.02
C CYS A 60 -11.43 -13.57 28.32
N LYS A 61 -12.47 -13.19 29.07
CA LYS A 61 -13.79 -12.87 28.47
C LYS A 61 -13.78 -11.56 27.70
N GLY A 62 -12.98 -10.58 28.15
CA GLY A 62 -12.81 -9.30 27.45
C GLY A 62 -12.19 -9.50 26.06
N THR A 63 -11.10 -10.24 25.99
CA THR A 63 -10.44 -10.54 24.72
C THR A 63 -11.32 -11.42 23.82
N ALA A 64 -11.93 -12.48 24.35
CA ALA A 64 -12.77 -13.37 23.58
C ALA A 64 -13.98 -12.66 22.94
N SER A 65 -14.60 -11.71 23.66
CA SER A 65 -15.79 -11.00 23.16
C SER A 65 -15.51 -10.05 22.00
N VAL A 66 -14.27 -9.57 21.83
CA VAL A 66 -13.89 -8.66 20.74
C VAL A 66 -13.17 -9.35 19.59
N PHE A 67 -12.76 -10.61 19.76
CA PHE A 67 -12.01 -11.33 18.74
C PHE A 67 -12.76 -11.42 17.40
N ALA A 68 -14.02 -11.87 17.42
CA ALA A 68 -14.80 -12.03 16.19
C ALA A 68 -15.08 -10.70 15.47
N PRO A 69 -15.49 -9.60 16.14
CA PRO A 69 -15.59 -8.28 15.52
C PRO A 69 -14.29 -7.78 14.94
N MET A 70 -13.16 -7.94 15.66
CA MET A 70 -11.85 -7.51 15.19
C MET A 70 -11.40 -8.30 13.97
N LEU A 71 -11.55 -9.62 13.98
CA LEU A 71 -11.24 -10.46 12.81
C LEU A 71 -12.08 -10.05 11.59
N SER A 72 -13.38 -9.82 11.78
CA SER A 72 -14.27 -9.35 10.72
C SER A 72 -13.81 -8.00 10.16
N SER A 73 -13.42 -7.05 11.01
CA SER A 73 -12.89 -5.74 10.61
C SER A 73 -11.61 -5.88 9.78
N VAL A 74 -10.66 -6.69 10.26
CA VAL A 74 -9.40 -6.96 9.53
C VAL A 74 -9.66 -7.59 8.17
N LEU A 75 -10.54 -8.60 8.10
CA LEU A 75 -10.90 -9.24 6.83
C LEU A 75 -11.57 -8.25 5.86
N THR A 76 -12.48 -7.41 6.36
CA THR A 76 -13.12 -6.37 5.54
C THR A 76 -12.11 -5.38 5.00
N THR A 77 -11.17 -4.94 5.83
CA THR A 77 -10.09 -4.03 5.38
C THR A 77 -9.20 -4.71 4.34
N CYS A 78 -8.78 -5.95 4.57
CA CYS A 78 -7.98 -6.70 3.60
C CYS A 78 -8.71 -6.90 2.27
N SER A 79 -10.04 -7.09 2.28
CA SER A 79 -10.82 -7.28 1.05
C SER A 79 -10.79 -6.08 0.11
N VAL A 80 -10.56 -4.87 0.64
CA VAL A 80 -10.39 -3.65 -0.17
C VAL A 80 -9.05 -3.67 -0.93
N PHE A 81 -8.02 -4.31 -0.37
CA PHE A 81 -6.69 -4.39 -0.99
C PHE A 81 -6.53 -5.55 -1.97
N ILE A 82 -7.40 -6.57 -1.91
CA ILE A 82 -7.37 -7.72 -2.84
C ILE A 82 -7.42 -7.30 -4.31
N PRO A 83 -8.30 -6.39 -4.76
CA PRO A 83 -8.34 -5.95 -6.16
C PRO A 83 -7.04 -5.30 -6.63
N LEU A 84 -6.29 -4.65 -5.74
CA LEU A 84 -5.02 -3.98 -6.06
C LEU A 84 -3.92 -4.98 -6.44
N ILE A 85 -3.99 -6.20 -5.93
CA ILE A 85 -3.05 -7.29 -6.23
C ILE A 85 -3.18 -7.74 -7.70
N PHE A 86 -4.37 -7.60 -8.30
CA PHE A 86 -4.65 -8.01 -9.66
C PHE A 86 -4.42 -6.92 -10.72
N ILE A 87 -3.99 -5.74 -10.32
CA ILE A 87 -3.64 -4.66 -11.26
C ILE A 87 -2.38 -5.08 -12.02
N GLY A 88 -2.44 -5.01 -13.36
CA GLY A 88 -1.29 -5.30 -14.22
C GLY A 88 -0.35 -4.11 -14.41
N GLY A 89 0.81 -4.39 -15.01
CA GLY A 89 1.81 -3.36 -15.35
C GLY A 89 2.61 -2.82 -14.16
N MET A 90 3.30 -1.69 -14.37
CA MET A 90 4.16 -1.08 -13.36
C MET A 90 3.37 -0.67 -12.10
N ALA A 91 2.15 -0.16 -12.27
CA ALA A 91 1.27 0.17 -11.15
C ALA A 91 0.96 -1.06 -10.29
N GLY A 92 0.77 -2.23 -10.92
CA GLY A 92 0.49 -3.47 -10.21
C GLY A 92 1.61 -3.91 -9.29
N THR A 93 2.86 -3.83 -9.74
CA THR A 93 4.02 -4.18 -8.89
C THR A 93 4.12 -3.26 -7.67
N LEU A 94 3.85 -1.96 -7.83
CA LEU A 94 3.87 -0.99 -6.74
C LEU A 94 2.75 -1.27 -5.72
N PHE A 95 1.52 -1.48 -6.19
CA PHE A 95 0.38 -1.72 -5.31
C PHE A 95 0.40 -3.12 -4.69
N PHE A 96 1.03 -4.10 -5.33
CA PHE A 96 1.21 -5.43 -4.77
C PHE A 96 2.00 -5.38 -3.45
N ASP A 97 3.20 -4.80 -3.46
CA ASP A 97 4.05 -4.69 -2.27
C ASP A 97 3.35 -3.93 -1.13
N GLN A 98 2.64 -2.83 -1.48
CA GLN A 98 1.90 -2.04 -0.51
C GLN A 98 0.73 -2.83 0.10
N SER A 99 -0.06 -3.52 -0.72
CA SER A 99 -1.24 -4.27 -0.29
C SER A 99 -0.87 -5.46 0.58
N MET A 100 0.17 -6.19 0.19
CA MET A 100 0.72 -7.29 0.98
C MET A 100 1.29 -6.78 2.30
N GLY A 101 1.98 -5.63 2.28
CA GLY A 101 2.51 -4.99 3.48
C GLY A 101 1.42 -4.66 4.51
N ILE A 102 0.34 -4.03 4.07
CA ILE A 102 -0.80 -3.69 4.93
C ILE A 102 -1.47 -4.97 5.46
N THR A 103 -1.70 -5.95 4.60
CA THR A 103 -2.36 -7.20 4.97
C THR A 103 -1.58 -7.93 6.06
N ILE A 104 -0.27 -8.11 5.89
CA ILE A 104 0.60 -8.74 6.87
C ILE A 104 0.62 -7.95 8.19
N ALA A 105 0.68 -6.61 8.11
CA ALA A 105 0.67 -5.75 9.29
C ALA A 105 -0.63 -5.90 10.10
N LEU A 106 -1.78 -5.95 9.44
CA LEU A 106 -3.08 -6.12 10.06
C LEU A 106 -3.23 -7.48 10.77
N PHE A 107 -2.85 -8.57 10.10
CA PHE A 107 -2.90 -9.90 10.71
C PHE A 107 -1.89 -10.04 11.86
N SER A 108 -0.68 -9.50 11.73
CA SER A 108 0.31 -9.48 12.81
C SER A 108 -0.20 -8.69 14.00
N SER A 109 -0.85 -7.54 13.76
CA SER A 109 -1.47 -6.74 14.81
C SER A 109 -2.59 -7.48 15.54
N LEU A 110 -3.48 -8.11 14.79
CA LEU A 110 -4.56 -8.90 15.37
C LEU A 110 -4.00 -10.00 16.27
N ALA A 111 -3.00 -10.75 15.80
CA ALA A 111 -2.36 -11.81 16.57
C ALA A 111 -1.73 -11.28 17.87
N VAL A 112 -0.97 -10.18 17.78
CA VAL A 112 -0.35 -9.54 18.96
C VAL A 112 -1.40 -9.01 19.93
N SER A 113 -2.46 -8.37 19.43
CA SER A 113 -3.51 -7.80 20.26
C SER A 113 -4.33 -8.87 21.00
N VAL A 114 -4.49 -10.05 20.42
CA VAL A 114 -5.27 -11.15 21.03
C VAL A 114 -4.40 -12.06 21.89
N LEU A 115 -3.13 -12.29 21.54
CA LEU A 115 -2.27 -13.23 22.24
C LEU A 115 -1.33 -12.54 23.24
N VAL A 116 -0.61 -11.53 22.80
CA VAL A 116 0.47 -10.93 23.61
C VAL A 116 -0.08 -9.87 24.57
N LEU A 117 -0.96 -9.01 24.09
CA LEU A 117 -1.46 -7.87 24.87
C LEU A 117 -2.23 -8.28 26.14
N PRO A 118 -3.16 -9.27 26.11
CA PRO A 118 -3.86 -9.71 27.31
C PRO A 118 -2.93 -10.30 28.36
N VAL A 119 -1.93 -11.07 27.93
CA VAL A 119 -0.94 -11.66 28.85
C VAL A 119 -0.09 -10.55 29.49
N TYR A 120 0.36 -9.59 28.69
CA TYR A 120 1.14 -8.44 29.17
C TYR A 120 0.32 -7.60 30.18
N PHE A 121 -0.95 -7.33 29.86
CA PHE A 121 -1.88 -6.62 30.73
C PHE A 121 -2.06 -7.35 32.07
N TYR A 122 -2.28 -8.66 32.01
CA TYR A 122 -2.42 -9.50 33.23
C TYR A 122 -1.15 -9.46 34.10
N VAL A 123 0.01 -9.67 33.52
CA VAL A 123 1.30 -9.67 34.25
C VAL A 123 1.57 -8.32 34.91
N LEU A 124 1.31 -7.21 34.23
CA LEU A 124 1.47 -5.87 34.78
C LEU A 124 0.55 -5.64 35.99
N HIS A 125 -0.73 -5.99 35.87
CA HIS A 125 -1.69 -5.79 36.95
C HIS A 125 -1.39 -6.68 38.16
N VAL A 126 -0.97 -7.93 37.97
CA VAL A 126 -0.56 -8.81 39.08
C VAL A 126 0.69 -8.27 39.77
N ARG A 127 1.65 -7.73 39.03
CA ARG A 127 2.86 -7.10 39.61
C ARG A 127 2.51 -5.84 40.41
N GLN A 128 1.63 -4.98 39.88
CA GLN A 128 1.16 -3.78 40.58
C GLN A 128 0.41 -4.13 41.89
N HIS A 129 -0.46 -5.11 41.87
CA HIS A 129 -1.15 -5.57 43.08
C HIS A 129 -0.21 -6.18 44.11
N LYS A 130 0.89 -6.81 43.75
CA LYS A 130 1.94 -7.27 44.68
C LYS A 130 2.79 -6.12 45.22
N ALA A 131 2.94 -5.02 44.51
CA ALA A 131 3.69 -3.85 44.95
C ALA A 131 2.85 -2.88 45.80
N GLN A 132 1.53 -2.91 45.67
CA GLN A 132 0.57 -2.09 46.39
C GLN A 132 -0.29 -2.92 47.34
N ASN A 133 0.33 -3.44 48.40
CA ASN A 133 -0.41 -3.52 49.64
C ASN A 133 -0.54 -2.09 50.16
N VAL A 134 -1.76 -1.55 50.18
CA VAL A 134 -2.11 -0.18 50.55
C VAL A 134 -2.06 0.84 49.41
N GLU A 135 -3.15 0.98 48.68
CA GLU A 135 -3.90 2.22 48.57
C GLU A 135 -5.05 2.05 47.56
N GLN A 136 -6.19 2.46 48.05
CA GLN A 136 -7.49 2.47 47.39
C GLN A 136 -7.42 2.80 45.91
N GLN A 137 -8.25 2.10 45.14
CA GLN A 137 -8.69 2.47 43.83
C GLN A 137 -8.88 3.99 43.71
N THR A 138 -7.84 4.71 43.34
CA THR A 138 -7.99 6.06 42.89
C THR A 138 -8.60 5.91 41.50
N MET A 139 -9.95 5.94 41.46
CA MET A 139 -10.66 6.27 40.24
C MET A 139 -9.95 7.54 39.74
N MET A 140 -9.32 7.49 38.58
CA MET A 140 -8.82 8.67 37.89
C MET A 140 -10.00 9.64 37.84
N GLN A 141 -9.98 10.66 38.73
CA GLN A 141 -10.97 11.72 38.67
C GLN A 141 -10.84 12.33 37.25
N PRO A 142 -11.94 12.39 36.51
CA PRO A 142 -11.90 12.93 35.16
C PRO A 142 -11.33 14.35 35.24
N SER A 143 -10.25 14.60 34.51
CA SER A 143 -9.64 15.91 34.37
C SER A 143 -10.71 16.95 33.99
N LYS A 144 -10.57 18.19 34.43
CA LYS A 144 -11.48 19.29 34.06
C LYS A 144 -11.67 19.39 32.53
N LEU A 145 -10.64 19.05 31.77
CA LEU A 145 -10.70 18.94 30.32
C LEU A 145 -11.67 17.86 29.82
N HIS A 146 -11.70 16.72 30.48
CA HIS A 146 -12.61 15.64 30.19
C HIS A 146 -14.08 16.05 30.38
N HIS A 147 -14.39 16.78 31.46
CA HIS A 147 -15.74 17.31 31.71
C HIS A 147 -16.19 18.32 30.65
N ILE A 148 -15.28 19.16 30.15
CA ILE A 148 -15.56 20.14 29.09
C ILE A 148 -15.85 19.41 27.76
N ILE A 149 -15.01 18.42 27.40
CA ILE A 149 -15.18 17.65 26.17
C ILE A 149 -16.48 16.84 26.17
N TYR A 150 -16.81 16.18 27.31
CA TYR A 150 -18.05 15.44 27.43
C TYR A 150 -19.26 16.36 27.42
N GLY A 151 -19.20 17.51 28.09
CA GLY A 151 -20.32 18.48 28.06
C GLY A 151 -20.57 19.05 26.65
N TYR A 152 -19.54 19.22 25.85
CA TYR A 152 -19.67 19.62 24.45
C TYR A 152 -20.25 18.46 23.59
N TYR A 153 -19.77 17.25 23.81
CA TYR A 153 -20.24 16.05 23.14
C TYR A 153 -21.72 15.80 23.42
N ASP A 154 -22.15 15.84 24.69
CA ASP A 154 -23.54 15.66 25.09
C ASP A 154 -24.47 16.71 24.47
N ARG A 155 -24.02 17.98 24.42
CA ARG A 155 -24.77 19.05 23.77
C ARG A 155 -24.90 18.86 22.27
N MET A 156 -23.83 18.45 21.60
CA MET A 156 -23.84 18.15 20.18
C MET A 156 -24.76 16.95 19.86
N HIS A 157 -24.70 15.93 20.70
CA HIS A 157 -25.53 14.74 20.59
C HIS A 157 -27.03 15.07 20.79
N ALA A 158 -27.35 15.82 21.83
CA ALA A 158 -28.70 16.30 22.11
C ALA A 158 -29.25 17.16 20.96
N TRP A 159 -28.44 18.05 20.38
CA TRP A 159 -28.80 18.85 19.22
C TRP A 159 -29.07 17.98 17.98
N THR A 160 -28.24 16.96 17.71
CA THR A 160 -28.40 16.03 16.60
C THR A 160 -29.75 15.26 16.70
N PHE A 161 -30.09 14.78 17.89
CA PHE A 161 -31.39 14.11 18.11
C PHE A 161 -32.58 15.06 18.03
N ALA A 162 -32.43 16.32 18.48
CA ALA A 162 -33.49 17.32 18.36
C ALA A 162 -33.75 17.67 16.89
N HIS A 163 -32.75 17.58 16.02
CA HIS A 163 -32.86 17.95 14.60
C HIS A 163 -32.56 16.74 13.67
N LEU A 164 -33.09 15.58 14.02
CA LEU A 164 -32.82 14.31 13.32
C LEU A 164 -33.12 14.40 11.80
N HIS A 165 -34.21 15.03 11.42
CA HIS A 165 -34.58 15.18 10.00
C HIS A 165 -33.60 16.08 9.24
N LEU A 166 -33.05 17.10 9.89
CA LEU A 166 -32.05 17.99 9.30
C LEU A 166 -30.72 17.26 9.11
N CYS A 167 -30.30 16.49 10.10
CA CYS A 167 -29.09 15.67 10.02
C CYS A 167 -29.19 14.56 8.96
N LEU A 168 -30.35 13.89 8.88
CA LEU A 168 -30.63 12.91 7.82
C LEU A 168 -30.65 13.56 6.43
N GLY A 169 -31.30 14.72 6.30
CA GLY A 169 -31.32 15.47 5.05
C GLY A 169 -29.90 15.89 4.60
N LEU A 170 -29.06 16.36 5.53
CA LEU A 170 -27.69 16.74 5.24
C LEU A 170 -26.82 15.55 4.85
N SER A 171 -27.00 14.39 5.52
CA SER A 171 -26.28 13.16 5.19
C SER A 171 -26.71 12.62 3.82
N LEU A 172 -27.98 12.70 3.48
CA LEU A 172 -28.51 12.31 2.17
C LEU A 172 -28.00 13.25 1.06
N LEU A 173 -27.86 14.54 1.36
CA LEU A 173 -27.32 15.55 0.43
C LEU A 173 -25.81 15.37 0.17
N ALA A 174 -25.08 14.70 1.07
CA ALA A 174 -23.67 14.37 0.86
C ALA A 174 -23.46 13.42 -0.34
N ILE A 175 -24.42 12.53 -0.63
CA ILE A 175 -24.33 11.59 -1.75
C ILE A 175 -24.32 12.32 -3.11
N PRO A 176 -25.31 13.18 -3.45
CA PRO A 176 -25.24 13.94 -4.69
C PRO A 176 -24.07 14.93 -4.71
N GLY A 177 -23.67 15.49 -3.56
CA GLY A 177 -22.47 16.30 -3.45
C GLY A 177 -21.21 15.55 -3.85
N LEU A 178 -21.03 14.31 -3.39
CA LEU A 178 -19.92 13.43 -3.77
C LEU A 178 -19.93 13.12 -5.27
N VAL A 179 -21.11 12.82 -5.83
CA VAL A 179 -21.27 12.58 -7.27
C VAL A 179 -20.90 13.82 -8.09
N LEU A 180 -21.30 15.00 -7.62
CA LEU A 180 -21.00 16.27 -8.30
C LEU A 180 -19.48 16.55 -8.26
N VAL A 181 -18.84 16.38 -7.09
CA VAL A 181 -17.38 16.51 -6.97
C VAL A 181 -16.67 15.51 -7.87
N PHE A 182 -17.12 14.27 -7.91
CA PHE A 182 -16.55 13.25 -8.81
C PHE A 182 -16.73 13.61 -10.30
N TRP A 183 -17.80 14.28 -10.66
CA TRP A 183 -18.05 14.73 -12.03
C TRP A 183 -17.19 15.93 -12.45
N VAL A 184 -16.95 16.85 -11.52
CA VAL A 184 -16.16 18.07 -11.74
C VAL A 184 -14.66 17.81 -11.63
N SER A 185 -14.26 16.78 -10.87
CA SER A 185 -12.84 16.45 -10.70
C SER A 185 -12.25 15.89 -11.98
N ASP A 186 -11.14 16.50 -12.44
CA ASP A 186 -10.32 16.00 -13.54
C ASP A 186 -9.77 14.61 -13.18
N LYS A 187 -10.26 13.60 -13.89
CA LYS A 187 -9.80 12.22 -13.76
C LYS A 187 -8.49 12.06 -14.53
N ARG A 188 -7.39 12.40 -13.93
CA ARG A 188 -6.07 12.10 -14.49
C ARG A 188 -5.69 10.70 -14.00
N GLN A 189 -5.51 9.80 -14.94
CA GLN A 189 -4.73 8.58 -14.70
C GLN A 189 -3.31 9.01 -14.32
N MET A 190 -2.50 8.09 -13.76
CA MET A 190 -1.09 8.39 -13.48
C MET A 190 -0.50 9.28 -14.56
N PRO A 191 0.29 10.33 -14.21
CA PRO A 191 0.96 11.11 -15.23
C PRO A 191 1.61 10.13 -16.19
N ALA A 192 1.28 10.25 -17.47
CA ALA A 192 1.98 9.52 -18.49
C ALA A 192 3.45 9.74 -18.18
N MET A 193 4.20 8.67 -17.90
CA MET A 193 5.65 8.83 -17.78
C MET A 193 6.08 9.34 -19.15
N ASN A 194 6.46 10.61 -19.19
CA ASN A 194 6.95 11.27 -20.40
C ASN A 194 8.19 10.48 -20.82
N ALA A 195 7.98 9.43 -21.58
CA ALA A 195 9.05 8.63 -22.11
C ALA A 195 9.62 9.40 -23.32
N SER A 196 10.56 10.28 -23.03
CA SER A 196 11.39 10.88 -24.09
C SER A 196 12.46 9.91 -24.60
N ASP A 197 12.54 8.73 -23.99
CA ASP A 197 13.50 7.68 -24.31
C ASP A 197 12.86 6.29 -24.23
N GLY A 198 13.45 5.32 -24.91
CA GLY A 198 13.00 3.93 -24.90
C GLY A 198 13.98 2.97 -25.51
N ILE A 199 13.72 1.70 -25.25
CA ILE A 199 14.50 0.59 -25.79
C ILE A 199 13.67 -0.06 -26.88
N MET A 200 14.22 -0.13 -28.09
CA MET A 200 13.67 -0.83 -29.22
C MET A 200 14.37 -2.19 -29.33
N TYR A 201 13.59 -3.24 -29.38
CA TYR A 201 14.06 -4.59 -29.64
C TYR A 201 13.68 -4.96 -31.08
N VAL A 202 14.64 -5.41 -31.86
CA VAL A 202 14.46 -5.84 -33.24
C VAL A 202 14.90 -7.28 -33.39
N ASP A 203 14.02 -8.12 -33.88
CA ASP A 203 14.30 -9.48 -34.32
C ASP A 203 13.97 -9.61 -35.78
N TRP A 204 14.98 -9.87 -36.63
CA TRP A 204 14.79 -9.99 -38.06
C TRP A 204 14.14 -11.30 -38.47
N ASN A 205 13.98 -12.24 -37.56
CA ASN A 205 13.42 -13.59 -37.78
C ASN A 205 14.06 -14.28 -39.02
N ALA A 206 15.32 -14.00 -39.27
CA ALA A 206 16.09 -14.51 -40.43
C ALA A 206 17.51 -14.84 -39.94
N ASN A 207 18.08 -15.90 -40.45
CA ASN A 207 19.48 -16.27 -40.12
C ASN A 207 20.42 -15.34 -40.93
N ILE A 208 20.80 -14.22 -40.30
CA ILE A 208 21.69 -13.21 -40.88
C ILE A 208 22.99 -13.12 -40.09
N SER A 209 24.06 -12.66 -40.76
CA SER A 209 25.31 -12.39 -40.07
C SER A 209 25.22 -11.09 -39.23
N VAL A 210 26.10 -10.96 -38.26
CA VAL A 210 26.19 -9.74 -37.43
C VAL A 210 26.43 -8.49 -38.25
N GLU A 211 27.25 -8.58 -39.31
CA GLU A 211 27.53 -7.45 -40.20
C GLU A 211 26.29 -7.01 -40.96
N GLU A 212 25.49 -7.96 -41.45
CA GLU A 212 24.24 -7.63 -42.14
C GLU A 212 23.19 -7.08 -41.17
N ASN A 213 23.14 -7.61 -39.94
CA ASN A 213 22.29 -7.08 -38.87
C ASN A 213 22.66 -5.62 -38.53
N ASP A 214 23.95 -5.33 -38.38
CA ASP A 214 24.46 -3.97 -38.08
C ASP A 214 24.12 -3.02 -39.24
N ARG A 215 24.27 -3.45 -40.49
CA ARG A 215 23.89 -2.65 -41.67
C ARG A 215 22.42 -2.30 -41.68
N ARG A 216 21.54 -3.29 -41.45
CA ARG A 216 20.10 -3.08 -41.42
C ARG A 216 19.68 -2.21 -40.22
N MET A 217 20.30 -2.41 -39.07
CA MET A 217 20.03 -1.59 -37.89
C MET A 217 20.46 -0.13 -38.14
N GLY A 218 21.60 0.09 -38.78
CA GLY A 218 22.03 1.43 -39.18
C GLY A 218 21.07 2.12 -40.16
N GLU A 219 20.45 1.38 -41.09
CA GLU A 219 19.42 1.94 -41.99
C GLU A 219 18.16 2.35 -41.21
N VAL A 220 17.71 1.51 -40.23
CA VAL A 220 16.55 1.81 -39.39
C VAL A 220 16.80 3.03 -38.51
N LEU A 221 17.98 3.14 -37.88
CA LEU A 221 18.34 4.26 -37.03
C LEU A 221 18.44 5.59 -37.76
N ARG A 222 18.91 5.59 -39.02
CA ARG A 222 18.97 6.79 -39.88
C ARG A 222 17.59 7.40 -40.15
N LEU A 223 16.52 6.63 -40.10
CA LEU A 223 15.15 7.15 -40.24
C LEU A 223 14.73 8.06 -39.07
N CYS A 224 15.40 7.94 -37.94
CA CYS A 224 15.12 8.72 -36.74
C CYS A 224 16.21 9.73 -36.36
N ASP A 225 17.26 9.87 -37.15
CA ASP A 225 18.44 10.70 -36.86
C ASP A 225 18.08 12.18 -36.58
N ASP A 226 17.12 12.72 -37.34
CA ASP A 226 16.65 14.11 -37.17
C ASP A 226 15.90 14.35 -35.84
N GLN A 227 15.30 13.32 -35.25
CA GLN A 227 14.40 13.41 -34.12
C GLN A 227 15.00 12.90 -32.82
N THR A 228 16.12 12.17 -32.92
CA THR A 228 16.83 11.63 -31.75
C THR A 228 17.99 12.55 -31.33
N GLN A 229 18.19 12.65 -30.00
CA GLN A 229 19.33 13.35 -29.43
C GLN A 229 20.56 12.45 -29.42
N THR A 230 20.36 11.20 -29.00
CA THR A 230 21.37 10.15 -28.93
C THR A 230 20.72 8.80 -29.16
N TYR A 231 21.43 7.91 -29.79
CA TYR A 231 21.08 6.51 -29.87
C TYR A 231 22.30 5.62 -29.63
N THR A 232 22.04 4.45 -29.08
CA THR A 232 23.06 3.42 -28.88
C THR A 232 22.46 2.11 -29.33
N SER A 233 23.11 1.42 -30.27
CA SER A 233 22.67 0.10 -30.73
C SER A 233 23.64 -0.99 -30.28
N MET A 234 23.09 -2.12 -29.94
CA MET A 234 23.81 -3.36 -29.65
C MET A 234 23.31 -4.41 -30.63
N VAL A 235 24.19 -4.98 -31.41
CA VAL A 235 23.86 -5.92 -32.48
C VAL A 235 24.57 -7.26 -32.23
N GLY A 236 23.81 -8.35 -32.21
CA GLY A 236 24.32 -9.69 -32.00
C GLY A 236 24.75 -10.01 -30.57
N SER A 237 25.27 -11.20 -30.34
CA SER A 237 25.74 -11.65 -29.03
C SER A 237 27.01 -10.89 -28.60
N GLN A 238 27.03 -10.34 -27.40
CA GLN A 238 28.20 -9.69 -26.81
C GLN A 238 28.64 -10.45 -25.57
N ASP A 239 29.79 -11.12 -25.65
CA ASP A 239 30.36 -11.92 -24.56
C ASP A 239 30.93 -11.08 -23.39
N PHE A 240 31.00 -9.76 -23.52
CA PHE A 240 31.63 -8.86 -22.56
C PHE A 240 30.71 -8.20 -21.53
N MET A 241 29.41 -8.36 -21.63
CA MET A 241 28.49 -7.76 -20.66
C MET A 241 28.16 -8.72 -19.53
N LEU A 242 28.59 -8.39 -18.32
CA LEU A 242 28.36 -9.13 -17.07
C LEU A 242 26.88 -9.19 -16.65
N PHE A 243 25.98 -8.43 -17.29
CA PHE A 243 24.56 -8.37 -16.98
C PHE A 243 23.72 -8.57 -18.25
N HIS A 244 23.52 -9.82 -18.62
CA HIS A 244 22.53 -10.17 -19.65
C HIS A 244 21.26 -10.66 -19.00
N THR A 245 20.19 -9.91 -19.16
CA THR A 245 18.84 -10.38 -18.82
C THR A 245 18.34 -11.40 -19.85
N ARG A 246 18.95 -11.44 -21.05
CA ARG A 246 18.60 -12.31 -22.16
C ARG A 246 19.79 -12.44 -23.12
N GLU A 247 20.07 -13.65 -23.56
CA GLU A 247 21.02 -13.87 -24.65
C GLU A 247 20.42 -13.36 -25.97
N ILE A 248 21.15 -12.49 -26.67
CA ILE A 248 20.77 -11.90 -27.96
C ILE A 248 21.44 -12.72 -29.05
N SER A 249 20.66 -13.20 -30.02
CA SER A 249 21.18 -13.97 -31.16
C SER A 249 21.79 -13.04 -32.23
N SER A 250 22.51 -13.62 -33.21
CA SER A 250 23.09 -12.85 -34.31
C SER A 250 22.07 -12.09 -35.14
N SER A 251 20.80 -12.54 -35.15
CA SER A 251 19.67 -11.93 -35.86
C SER A 251 18.91 -10.87 -35.06
N GLU A 252 19.26 -10.71 -33.78
CA GLU A 252 18.59 -9.78 -32.88
C GLU A 252 19.44 -8.52 -32.67
N ALA A 253 18.78 -7.39 -32.44
CA ALA A 253 19.42 -6.13 -32.12
C ALA A 253 18.60 -5.37 -31.09
N LEU A 254 19.28 -4.60 -30.25
CA LEU A 254 18.69 -3.75 -29.24
C LEU A 254 19.17 -2.33 -29.45
N ALA A 255 18.27 -1.36 -29.53
CA ALA A 255 18.62 0.04 -29.62
C ALA A 255 17.98 0.85 -28.51
N TYR A 256 18.77 1.63 -27.83
CA TYR A 256 18.31 2.69 -26.96
C TYR A 256 18.19 3.97 -27.76
N LEU A 257 17.03 4.59 -27.74
CA LEU A 257 16.70 5.82 -28.45
C LEU A 257 16.28 6.88 -27.44
N LYS A 258 16.89 8.06 -27.51
CA LYS A 258 16.51 9.22 -26.73
C LYS A 258 16.10 10.35 -27.68
N GLY A 259 14.83 10.74 -27.65
CA GLY A 259 14.30 11.88 -28.41
C GLY A 259 14.76 13.22 -27.84
N LYS A 260 14.78 14.25 -28.65
CA LYS A 260 15.04 15.63 -28.22
C LYS A 260 13.87 16.18 -27.39
N ASN A 261 12.64 15.80 -27.74
CA ASN A 261 11.39 16.13 -27.07
C ASN A 261 10.44 14.94 -27.16
N GLU A 262 9.40 14.90 -26.31
CA GLU A 262 8.37 13.86 -26.27
C GLU A 262 7.65 13.71 -27.65
N GLU A 263 7.23 14.82 -28.25
CA GLU A 263 6.56 14.81 -29.54
C GLU A 263 7.44 14.20 -30.67
N GLN A 264 8.73 14.52 -30.66
CA GLN A 264 9.68 13.99 -31.64
C GLN A 264 9.96 12.49 -31.40
N TYR A 265 9.96 12.05 -30.16
CA TYR A 265 10.09 10.63 -29.84
C TYR A 265 8.86 9.83 -30.28
N GLU A 266 7.65 10.35 -30.08
CA GLU A 266 6.41 9.72 -30.59
C GLU A 266 6.38 9.66 -32.12
N GLU A 267 6.84 10.70 -32.80
CA GLU A 267 6.91 10.73 -34.25
C GLU A 267 7.95 9.72 -34.76
N CYS A 268 9.11 9.61 -34.13
CA CYS A 268 10.09 8.58 -34.42
C CYS A 268 9.48 7.17 -34.26
N GLN A 269 8.76 6.93 -33.19
CA GLN A 269 8.10 5.65 -32.92
C GLN A 269 7.06 5.30 -34.02
N LYS A 270 6.25 6.28 -34.43
CA LYS A 270 5.28 6.10 -35.53
C LYS A 270 5.96 5.77 -36.86
N ARG A 271 7.06 6.45 -37.21
CA ARG A 271 7.86 6.18 -38.40
C ARG A 271 8.48 4.78 -38.40
N LEU A 272 9.01 4.36 -37.27
CA LEU A 272 9.55 3.02 -37.08
C LEU A 272 8.48 1.94 -37.22
N GLN A 273 7.32 2.13 -36.62
CA GLN A 273 6.19 1.20 -36.76
C GLN A 273 5.68 1.12 -38.22
N ALA A 274 5.60 2.24 -38.92
CA ALA A 274 5.21 2.26 -40.32
C ALA A 274 6.23 1.54 -41.23
N CYS A 275 7.52 1.68 -40.95
CA CYS A 275 8.58 0.99 -41.68
C CYS A 275 8.53 -0.55 -41.45
N ILE A 276 8.26 -0.98 -40.20
CA ILE A 276 8.17 -2.40 -39.87
C ILE A 276 6.90 -3.03 -40.45
N SER A 277 5.78 -2.31 -40.49
CA SER A 277 4.51 -2.81 -41.03
C SER A 277 4.48 -2.92 -42.55
N GLN A 278 5.41 -2.29 -43.27
CA GLN A 278 5.52 -2.33 -44.74
C GLN A 278 6.50 -3.41 -45.26
N ARG A 279 7.22 -4.07 -44.36
CA ARG A 279 8.13 -5.19 -44.69
C ARG A 279 7.59 -6.52 -44.17
#